data_a51ff5930da6fee5c9080d8db6e8f7b0
#
_entry.id   a51ff5930da6fee5c9080d8db6e8f7b0
#
_cell.length_a   1.000
_cell.length_b   1.000
_cell.length_c   1.000
_cell.angle_alpha   90.00
_cell.angle_beta   90.00
_cell.angle_gamma   90.00
#
_symmetry.space_group_name_H-M   'P 1'
#
loop_
_entity.id
_entity.type
_entity.pdbx_description
1 polymer ?
#
loop_
_entity_poly.entity_id
_entity_poly.type
_entity_poly.pdbx_seq_one_letter_code
_entity_poly.pdbx_strand_id
1 'polypeptide(L)'
;MTGLIVLEIIMRMNQIEADMRTISREYAIGNREVTPEELLRILKHFEFRAKRKKLKIQELHKYNIPAIVILKDHTYALILKTDLEKKNCLLFNPLKKQTEEISFKDFEKLNSDTFLVLSHKKITKQIKFSLKWFFEEILNYKPILAEILLGSFFIQSLGLVTPLFTQVILDKVIVHRSLTTLHVLAVAFIVMA
;
A
#
# COMPACT_ATOMS: atom_id res chain seq x y z
N MET A 1 -10.44 -13.12 -24.61
CA MET A 1 -9.62 -13.46 -23.41
C MET A 1 -10.17 -12.72 -22.21
N THR A 2 -11.31 -13.12 -21.73
CA THR A 2 -12.00 -12.46 -20.63
C THR A 2 -11.33 -12.70 -19.29
N GLY A 3 -10.72 -13.88 -19.09
CA GLY A 3 -10.04 -14.24 -17.84
C GLY A 3 -8.82 -13.38 -17.52
N LEU A 4 -8.01 -13.01 -18.51
CA LEU A 4 -6.87 -12.12 -18.29
C LEU A 4 -7.30 -10.68 -17.97
N ILE A 5 -8.39 -10.20 -18.60
CA ILE A 5 -8.95 -8.88 -18.31
C ILE A 5 -9.48 -8.82 -16.87
N VAL A 6 -10.20 -9.86 -16.45
CA VAL A 6 -10.72 -9.97 -15.07
C VAL A 6 -9.56 -10.03 -14.08
N LEU A 7 -8.51 -10.79 -14.39
CA LEU A 7 -7.30 -10.88 -13.56
C LEU A 7 -6.62 -9.51 -13.43
N GLU A 8 -6.44 -8.79 -14.53
CA GLU A 8 -5.85 -7.44 -14.53
C GLU A 8 -6.61 -6.48 -13.61
N ILE A 9 -7.94 -6.51 -13.70
CA ILE A 9 -8.79 -5.65 -12.85
C ILE A 9 -8.60 -6.00 -11.38
N ILE A 10 -8.59 -7.30 -11.03
CA ILE A 10 -8.39 -7.74 -9.65
C ILE A 10 -7.01 -7.31 -9.13
N MET A 11 -5.96 -7.45 -9.94
CA MET A 11 -4.61 -7.01 -9.58
C MET A 11 -4.57 -5.50 -9.34
N ARG A 12 -5.14 -4.70 -10.24
CA ARG A 12 -5.22 -3.24 -10.09
C ARG A 12 -6.03 -2.82 -8.86
N MET A 13 -7.16 -3.48 -8.58
CA MET A 13 -7.95 -3.20 -7.38
C MET A 13 -7.18 -3.46 -6.08
N ASN A 14 -6.22 -4.36 -6.12
CA ASN A 14 -5.36 -4.69 -4.97
C ASN A 14 -3.98 -4.01 -5.03
N GLN A 15 -3.78 -3.03 -5.93
CA GLN A 15 -2.53 -2.29 -6.10
C GLN A 15 -1.33 -3.18 -6.44
N ILE A 16 -1.58 -4.29 -7.13
CA ILE A 16 -0.55 -5.20 -7.61
C ILE A 16 -0.28 -4.86 -9.08
N GLU A 17 0.95 -4.45 -9.37
CA GLU A 17 1.41 -4.27 -10.74
C GLU A 17 1.74 -5.63 -11.33
N ALA A 18 1.01 -6.04 -12.35
CA ALA A 18 1.22 -7.31 -13.04
C ALA A 18 1.11 -7.09 -14.56
N ASP A 19 2.15 -7.50 -15.27
CA ASP A 19 2.14 -7.46 -16.73
C ASP A 19 1.42 -8.70 -17.29
N MET A 20 0.23 -8.48 -17.83
CA MET A 20 -0.60 -9.55 -18.42
C MET A 20 0.07 -10.23 -19.60
N ARG A 21 0.98 -9.55 -20.31
CA ARG A 21 1.73 -10.17 -21.42
C ARG A 21 2.75 -11.17 -20.91
N THR A 22 3.45 -10.84 -19.85
CA THR A 22 4.40 -11.74 -19.19
C THR A 22 3.69 -12.95 -18.61
N ILE A 23 2.56 -12.76 -17.91
CA ILE A 23 1.73 -13.84 -17.39
C ILE A 23 1.24 -14.75 -18.51
N SER A 24 0.74 -14.17 -19.61
CA SER A 24 0.25 -14.95 -20.76
C SER A 24 1.35 -15.83 -21.38
N ARG A 25 2.60 -15.37 -21.40
CA ARG A 25 3.76 -16.15 -21.86
C ARG A 25 4.19 -17.22 -20.87
N GLU A 26 4.29 -16.87 -19.61
CA GLU A 26 4.73 -17.78 -18.53
C GLU A 26 3.80 -18.98 -18.38
N TYR A 27 2.49 -18.75 -18.49
CA TYR A 27 1.47 -19.81 -18.39
C TYR A 27 1.06 -20.40 -19.75
N ALA A 28 1.76 -20.03 -20.84
CA ALA A 28 1.48 -20.50 -22.20
C ALA A 28 0.01 -20.38 -22.61
N ILE A 29 -0.64 -19.28 -22.25
CA ILE A 29 -2.07 -19.07 -22.50
C ILE A 29 -2.31 -18.78 -23.99
N GLY A 30 -1.40 -18.02 -24.62
CA GLY A 30 -1.50 -17.66 -26.04
C GLY A 30 -2.78 -16.91 -26.36
N ASN A 31 -3.48 -17.36 -27.41
CA ASN A 31 -4.75 -16.75 -27.86
C ASN A 31 -6.01 -17.49 -27.35
N ARG A 32 -5.87 -18.46 -26.46
CA ARG A 32 -7.01 -19.20 -25.89
C ARG A 32 -7.55 -18.52 -24.63
N GLU A 33 -8.75 -18.89 -24.20
CA GLU A 33 -9.26 -18.47 -22.91
C GLU A 33 -8.53 -19.23 -21.78
N VAL A 34 -8.32 -18.56 -20.66
CA VAL A 34 -7.67 -19.12 -19.47
C VAL A 34 -8.59 -20.16 -18.85
N THR A 35 -8.07 -21.32 -18.48
CA THR A 35 -8.87 -22.30 -17.73
C THR A 35 -9.05 -21.87 -16.27
N PRO A 36 -10.12 -22.33 -15.59
CA PRO A 36 -10.33 -22.00 -14.18
C PRO A 36 -9.18 -22.43 -13.28
N GLU A 37 -8.53 -23.55 -13.60
CA GLU A 37 -7.39 -24.11 -12.88
C GLU A 37 -6.14 -23.23 -13.04
N GLU A 38 -5.89 -22.75 -14.25
CA GLU A 38 -4.81 -21.81 -14.53
C GLU A 38 -5.05 -20.48 -13.83
N LEU A 39 -6.27 -19.95 -13.87
CA LEU A 39 -6.64 -18.72 -13.19
C LEU A 39 -6.42 -18.83 -11.68
N LEU A 40 -6.79 -19.96 -11.07
CA LEU A 40 -6.53 -20.25 -9.67
C LEU A 40 -5.02 -20.34 -9.36
N ARG A 41 -4.22 -20.90 -10.28
CA ARG A 41 -2.77 -21.03 -10.12
C ARG A 41 -2.10 -19.66 -10.20
N ILE A 42 -2.50 -18.82 -11.14
CA ILE A 42 -2.02 -17.45 -11.28
C ILE A 42 -2.38 -16.63 -10.04
N LEU A 43 -3.63 -16.69 -9.58
CA LEU A 43 -4.07 -16.01 -8.38
C LEU A 43 -3.28 -16.43 -7.14
N LYS A 44 -2.95 -17.73 -7.00
CA LYS A 44 -2.10 -18.22 -5.91
C LYS A 44 -0.67 -17.70 -5.99
N HIS A 45 -0.10 -17.56 -7.18
CA HIS A 45 1.22 -16.99 -7.38
C HIS A 45 1.28 -15.55 -6.82
N PHE A 46 0.23 -14.79 -6.99
CA PHE A 46 0.08 -13.44 -6.43
C PHE A 46 -0.52 -13.42 -5.01
N GLU A 47 -0.35 -14.51 -4.25
CA GLU A 47 -0.77 -14.65 -2.85
C GLU A 47 -2.28 -14.52 -2.58
N PHE A 48 -3.12 -14.60 -3.63
CA PHE A 48 -4.55 -14.68 -3.43
C PHE A 48 -4.97 -16.08 -2.96
N ARG A 49 -5.78 -16.14 -1.94
CA ARG A 49 -6.50 -17.35 -1.56
C ARG A 49 -7.77 -17.44 -2.41
N ALA A 50 -7.67 -18.08 -3.56
CA ALA A 50 -8.81 -18.31 -4.44
C ALA A 50 -9.31 -19.74 -4.26
N LYS A 51 -10.63 -19.91 -4.21
CA LYS A 51 -11.29 -21.21 -4.17
C LYS A 51 -12.44 -21.25 -5.17
N ARG A 52 -12.51 -22.35 -5.92
CA ARG A 52 -13.65 -22.65 -6.77
C ARG A 52 -14.79 -23.17 -5.89
N LYS A 53 -15.98 -22.58 -6.02
CA LYS A 53 -17.18 -23.00 -5.32
C LYS A 53 -18.38 -22.98 -6.25
N LYS A 54 -19.25 -23.96 -6.07
CA LYS A 54 -20.59 -23.94 -6.68
C LYS A 54 -21.53 -23.30 -5.68
N LEU A 55 -22.08 -22.16 -6.00
CA LEU A 55 -22.92 -21.34 -5.11
C LEU A 55 -24.08 -20.75 -5.93
N LYS A 56 -25.19 -20.49 -5.27
CA LYS A 56 -26.21 -19.59 -5.79
C LYS A 56 -25.80 -18.14 -5.56
N ILE A 57 -26.21 -17.24 -6.47
CA ILE A 57 -25.88 -15.80 -6.37
C ILE A 57 -26.27 -15.19 -5.01
N GLN A 58 -27.37 -15.70 -4.43
CA GLN A 58 -27.91 -15.28 -3.14
C GLN A 58 -26.95 -15.57 -1.96
N GLU A 59 -26.10 -16.58 -2.09
CA GLU A 59 -25.14 -16.97 -1.05
C GLU A 59 -23.80 -16.19 -1.15
N LEU A 60 -23.63 -15.46 -2.25
CA LEU A 60 -22.38 -14.75 -2.51
C LEU A 60 -22.09 -13.62 -1.49
N HIS A 61 -23.14 -13.09 -0.85
CA HIS A 61 -23.00 -12.09 0.21
C HIS A 61 -22.18 -12.57 1.42
N LYS A 62 -22.08 -13.89 1.62
CA LYS A 62 -21.27 -14.51 2.70
C LYS A 62 -19.77 -14.49 2.39
N TYR A 63 -19.40 -14.12 1.18
CA TYR A 63 -18.02 -14.13 0.70
C TYR A 63 -17.54 -12.74 0.36
N ASN A 64 -16.23 -12.59 0.30
CA ASN A 64 -15.64 -11.32 -0.09
C ASN A 64 -15.90 -11.03 -1.58
N ILE A 65 -16.31 -9.82 -1.88
CA ILE A 65 -16.43 -9.26 -3.22
C ILE A 65 -15.14 -8.43 -3.47
N PRO A 66 -14.58 -8.44 -4.68
CA PRO A 66 -15.10 -9.00 -5.93
C PRO A 66 -14.95 -10.51 -6.05
N ALA A 67 -15.88 -11.14 -6.75
CA ALA A 67 -15.86 -12.56 -7.08
C ALA A 67 -15.87 -12.76 -8.59
N ILE A 68 -15.06 -13.70 -9.10
CA ILE A 68 -15.07 -14.08 -10.51
C ILE A 68 -16.17 -15.11 -10.72
N VAL A 69 -16.96 -14.92 -11.75
CA VAL A 69 -17.98 -15.87 -12.19
C VAL A 69 -17.59 -16.45 -13.52
N ILE A 70 -17.86 -17.74 -13.70
CA ILE A 70 -17.70 -18.44 -14.97
C ILE A 70 -19.09 -18.51 -15.61
N LEU A 71 -19.23 -17.93 -16.78
CA LEU A 71 -20.45 -17.95 -17.53
C LEU A 71 -20.62 -19.26 -18.35
N LYS A 72 -21.80 -19.55 -18.84
CA LYS A 72 -22.09 -20.77 -19.61
C LYS A 72 -21.31 -20.89 -20.93
N ASP A 73 -20.93 -19.76 -21.49
CA ASP A 73 -20.09 -19.65 -22.69
C ASP A 73 -18.59 -19.79 -22.42
N HIS A 74 -18.22 -20.23 -21.20
CA HIS A 74 -16.85 -20.34 -20.71
C HIS A 74 -16.09 -19.00 -20.63
N THR A 75 -16.77 -17.88 -20.72
CA THR A 75 -16.19 -16.57 -20.47
C THR A 75 -16.22 -16.22 -18.99
N TYR A 76 -15.43 -15.23 -18.59
CA TYR A 76 -15.36 -14.77 -17.21
C TYR A 76 -15.97 -13.39 -17.07
N ALA A 77 -16.63 -13.17 -15.95
CA ALA A 77 -17.12 -11.86 -15.56
C ALA A 77 -16.79 -11.61 -14.08
N LEU A 78 -16.90 -10.36 -13.63
CA LEU A 78 -16.57 -9.98 -12.27
C LEU A 78 -17.81 -9.42 -11.57
N ILE A 79 -18.19 -10.00 -10.45
CA ILE A 79 -19.24 -9.46 -9.60
C ILE A 79 -18.62 -8.48 -8.62
N LEU A 80 -19.01 -7.21 -8.73
CA LEU A 80 -18.50 -6.10 -7.93
C LEU A 80 -19.34 -5.84 -6.69
N LYS A 81 -20.66 -6.06 -6.78
CA LYS A 81 -21.60 -5.85 -5.69
C LYS A 81 -22.82 -6.73 -5.84
N THR A 82 -23.41 -7.15 -4.73
CA THR A 82 -24.71 -7.84 -4.69
C THR A 82 -25.65 -7.06 -3.76
N ASP A 83 -26.87 -6.84 -4.20
CA ASP A 83 -27.93 -6.22 -3.43
C ASP A 83 -29.06 -7.24 -3.24
N LEU A 84 -29.22 -7.71 -2.01
CA LEU A 84 -30.23 -8.73 -1.67
C LEU A 84 -31.64 -8.16 -1.62
N GLU A 85 -31.79 -6.89 -1.25
CA GLU A 85 -33.09 -6.24 -1.14
C GLU A 85 -33.69 -6.03 -2.53
N LYS A 86 -32.88 -5.51 -3.46
CA LYS A 86 -33.28 -5.30 -4.86
C LYS A 86 -33.19 -6.55 -5.71
N LYS A 87 -32.61 -7.63 -5.21
CA LYS A 87 -32.30 -8.88 -5.96
C LYS A 87 -31.53 -8.65 -7.25
N ASN A 88 -30.59 -7.70 -7.21
CA ASN A 88 -29.74 -7.30 -8.32
C ASN A 88 -28.26 -7.53 -7.98
N CYS A 89 -27.43 -7.69 -9.00
CA CYS A 89 -25.98 -7.71 -8.87
C CYS A 89 -25.35 -6.78 -9.90
N LEU A 90 -24.23 -6.19 -9.51
CA LEU A 90 -23.40 -5.36 -10.37
C LEU A 90 -22.34 -6.24 -11.00
N LEU A 91 -22.48 -6.52 -12.28
CA LEU A 91 -21.61 -7.38 -13.07
C LEU A 91 -20.73 -6.54 -14.00
N PHE A 92 -19.44 -6.72 -13.94
CA PHE A 92 -18.53 -6.21 -14.95
C PHE A 92 -18.35 -7.24 -16.07
N ASN A 93 -18.71 -6.86 -17.30
CA ASN A 93 -18.52 -7.66 -18.49
C ASN A 93 -17.23 -7.25 -19.22
N PRO A 94 -16.18 -8.10 -19.25
CA PRO A 94 -14.90 -7.75 -19.87
C PRO A 94 -14.99 -7.54 -21.39
N LEU A 95 -15.92 -8.20 -22.07
CA LEU A 95 -16.11 -8.08 -23.53
C LEU A 95 -16.63 -6.69 -23.91
N LYS A 96 -17.61 -6.20 -23.14
CA LYS A 96 -18.21 -4.88 -23.35
C LYS A 96 -17.43 -3.77 -22.63
N LYS A 97 -16.51 -4.11 -21.74
CA LYS A 97 -15.80 -3.19 -20.83
C LYS A 97 -16.75 -2.27 -20.04
N GLN A 98 -17.92 -2.75 -19.73
CA GLN A 98 -18.98 -2.01 -19.05
C GLN A 98 -19.46 -2.78 -17.83
N THR A 99 -19.96 -2.01 -16.87
CA THR A 99 -20.60 -2.54 -15.68
C THR A 99 -22.10 -2.49 -15.88
N GLU A 100 -22.76 -3.61 -15.75
CA GLU A 100 -24.21 -3.75 -15.95
C GLU A 100 -24.87 -4.21 -14.63
N GLU A 101 -25.99 -3.61 -14.28
CA GLU A 101 -26.82 -4.08 -13.19
C GLU A 101 -27.80 -5.12 -13.71
N ILE A 102 -27.70 -6.35 -13.22
CA ILE A 102 -28.47 -7.50 -13.72
C ILE A 102 -29.29 -8.10 -12.58
N SER A 103 -30.56 -8.45 -12.86
CA SER A 103 -31.39 -9.17 -11.90
C SER A 103 -30.84 -10.57 -11.64
N PHE A 104 -31.01 -11.08 -10.40
CA PHE A 104 -30.61 -12.45 -10.06
C PHE A 104 -31.19 -13.51 -11.00
N LYS A 105 -32.45 -13.33 -11.45
CA LYS A 105 -33.09 -14.25 -12.37
C LYS A 105 -32.41 -14.31 -13.75
N ASP A 106 -31.98 -13.16 -14.26
CA ASP A 106 -31.33 -13.11 -15.58
C ASP A 106 -29.87 -13.54 -15.45
N PHE A 107 -29.24 -13.26 -14.33
CA PHE A 107 -27.89 -13.76 -14.00
C PHE A 107 -27.88 -15.31 -13.96
N GLU A 108 -28.85 -15.96 -13.32
CA GLU A 108 -28.95 -17.43 -13.24
C GLU A 108 -29.08 -18.10 -14.64
N LYS A 109 -29.64 -17.41 -15.63
CA LYS A 109 -29.68 -17.90 -17.01
C LYS A 109 -28.30 -17.91 -17.68
N LEU A 110 -27.44 -16.93 -17.32
CA LEU A 110 -26.10 -16.73 -17.89
C LEU A 110 -25.02 -17.51 -17.17
N ASN A 111 -25.21 -17.79 -15.89
CA ASN A 111 -24.21 -18.36 -14.99
C ASN A 111 -24.14 -19.91 -15.11
N SER A 112 -22.92 -20.43 -14.88
CA SER A 112 -22.65 -21.88 -14.72
C SER A 112 -22.65 -22.35 -13.26
N ASP A 113 -23.16 -21.55 -12.31
CA ASP A 113 -23.13 -21.76 -10.86
C ASP A 113 -21.72 -21.92 -10.27
N THR A 114 -20.71 -21.62 -11.05
CA THR A 114 -19.32 -21.73 -10.62
C THR A 114 -18.70 -20.36 -10.39
N PHE A 115 -18.28 -20.13 -9.15
CA PHE A 115 -17.62 -18.90 -8.72
C PHE A 115 -16.21 -19.19 -8.26
N LEU A 116 -15.29 -18.29 -8.58
CA LEU A 116 -13.99 -18.21 -7.96
C LEU A 116 -14.05 -17.11 -6.90
N VAL A 117 -14.20 -17.54 -5.66
CA VAL A 117 -14.25 -16.63 -4.53
C VAL A 117 -12.83 -16.29 -4.10
N LEU A 118 -12.54 -15.01 -4.09
CA LEU A 118 -11.25 -14.48 -3.74
C LEU A 118 -11.24 -14.12 -2.26
N SER A 119 -10.28 -14.64 -1.54
CA SER A 119 -9.89 -14.13 -0.25
C SER A 119 -8.42 -13.73 -0.38
N HIS A 120 -8.18 -12.46 -0.59
CA HIS A 120 -6.82 -11.97 -0.42
C HIS A 120 -6.50 -12.17 1.05
N LYS A 121 -5.41 -12.87 1.35
CA LYS A 121 -4.80 -12.73 2.65
C LYS A 121 -4.41 -11.26 2.64
N LYS A 122 -5.28 -10.43 3.26
CA LYS A 122 -4.96 -9.04 3.38
C LYS A 122 -3.53 -8.97 3.89
N ILE A 123 -2.60 -8.68 3.00
CA ILE A 123 -1.58 -7.72 3.32
C ILE A 123 -2.30 -6.36 3.32
N THR A 124 -3.38 -6.30 4.06
CA THR A 124 -3.74 -5.11 4.76
C THR A 124 -3.02 -5.26 6.11
N LYS A 125 -1.72 -5.27 6.08
CA LYS A 125 -1.15 -4.10 6.71
C LYS A 125 -1.73 -2.92 5.90
N GLN A 126 -2.97 -2.53 6.16
CA GLN A 126 -3.20 -1.11 6.35
C GLN A 126 -2.04 -0.76 7.26
N ILE A 127 -1.04 -0.16 6.66
CA ILE A 127 -0.18 0.74 7.37
C ILE A 127 -1.20 1.80 7.82
N LYS A 128 -1.94 1.48 8.89
CA LYS A 128 -2.51 2.52 9.71
C LYS A 128 -1.25 3.27 10.04
N PHE A 129 -1.10 4.43 9.42
CA PHE A 129 -0.11 5.41 9.84
C PHE A 129 -0.45 5.74 11.29
N SER A 130 -0.12 4.80 12.15
CA SER A 130 -0.24 4.90 13.58
C SER A 130 1.10 5.43 14.02
N LEU A 131 1.11 6.49 14.79
CA LEU A 131 2.31 6.98 15.46
C LEU A 131 3.08 5.84 16.14
N LYS A 132 2.37 4.82 16.61
CA LYS A 132 2.97 3.61 17.20
C LYS A 132 3.87 2.84 16.22
N TRP A 133 3.44 2.63 14.96
CA TRP A 133 4.28 1.99 13.94
C TRP A 133 5.52 2.82 13.65
N PHE A 134 5.37 4.15 13.56
CA PHE A 134 6.47 5.07 13.35
C PHE A 134 7.49 5.01 14.49
N PHE A 135 7.04 4.95 15.75
CA PHE A 135 7.93 4.79 16.91
C PHE A 135 8.62 3.43 16.95
N GLU A 136 7.93 2.35 16.57
CA GLU A 136 8.55 1.02 16.50
C GLU A 136 9.67 0.98 15.46
N GLU A 137 9.49 1.64 14.32
CA GLU A 137 10.51 1.72 13.28
C GLU A 137 11.70 2.61 13.69
N ILE A 138 11.45 3.76 14.32
CA ILE A 138 12.49 4.62 14.87
C ILE A 138 13.34 3.89 15.92
N LEU A 139 12.72 3.08 16.76
CA LEU A 139 13.42 2.34 17.80
C LEU A 139 14.40 1.30 17.23
N ASN A 140 14.22 0.84 16.00
CA ASN A 140 15.17 -0.03 15.32
C ASN A 140 16.49 0.71 14.99
N TYR A 141 16.45 2.04 14.88
CA TYR A 141 17.59 2.89 14.54
C TYR A 141 18.14 3.67 15.75
N LYS A 142 17.91 3.17 16.98
CA LYS A 142 18.37 3.82 18.23
C LYS A 142 19.81 4.31 18.21
N PRO A 143 20.82 3.52 17.76
CA PRO A 143 22.21 3.99 17.82
C PRO A 143 22.44 5.18 16.91
N ILE A 144 21.87 5.17 15.70
CA ILE A 144 22.00 6.28 14.73
C ILE A 144 21.28 7.53 15.26
N LEU A 145 20.10 7.33 15.87
CA LEU A 145 19.34 8.43 16.44
C LEU A 145 20.08 9.09 17.61
N ALA A 146 20.71 8.29 18.47
CA ALA A 146 21.50 8.77 19.59
C ALA A 146 22.73 9.58 19.10
N GLU A 147 23.39 9.12 18.04
CA GLU A 147 24.52 9.80 17.43
C GLU A 147 24.12 11.18 16.86
N ILE A 148 22.99 11.21 16.11
CA ILE A 148 22.44 12.46 15.56
C ILE A 148 22.04 13.43 16.67
N LEU A 149 21.39 12.95 17.73
CA LEU A 149 20.98 13.77 18.86
C LEU A 149 22.18 14.35 19.60
N LEU A 150 23.21 13.53 19.84
CA LEU A 150 24.46 13.99 20.44
C LEU A 150 25.16 15.05 19.59
N GLY A 151 25.32 14.78 18.28
CA GLY A 151 25.89 15.73 17.33
C GLY A 151 25.12 17.06 17.30
N SER A 152 23.80 17.00 17.24
CA SER A 152 22.93 18.19 17.30
C SER A 152 23.08 18.95 18.61
N PHE A 153 23.16 18.24 19.73
CA PHE A 153 23.35 18.86 21.04
C PHE A 153 24.68 19.63 21.11
N PHE A 154 25.78 19.04 20.61
CA PHE A 154 27.09 19.73 20.57
C PHE A 154 27.03 20.94 19.65
N ILE A 155 26.50 20.84 18.46
CA ILE A 155 26.36 21.96 17.51
C ILE A 155 25.52 23.09 18.15
N GLN A 156 24.41 22.76 18.79
CA GLN A 156 23.51 23.70 19.43
C GLN A 156 24.21 24.39 20.62
N SER A 157 24.98 23.63 21.41
CA SER A 157 25.75 24.16 22.55
C SER A 157 26.85 25.14 22.09
N LEU A 158 27.59 24.78 21.03
CA LEU A 158 28.58 25.67 20.44
C LEU A 158 27.94 26.94 19.85
N GLY A 159 26.76 26.82 19.24
CA GLY A 159 25.99 27.96 18.72
C GLY A 159 25.60 28.98 19.80
N LEU A 160 25.36 28.54 21.03
CA LEU A 160 25.06 29.42 22.16
C LEU A 160 26.29 30.19 22.70
N VAL A 161 27.48 29.68 22.45
CA VAL A 161 28.71 30.32 22.92
C VAL A 161 28.88 31.67 22.23
N THR A 162 28.64 31.82 20.96
CA THR A 162 28.81 33.07 20.20
C THR A 162 28.02 34.25 20.78
N PRO A 163 26.69 34.15 21.02
CA PRO A 163 25.97 35.25 21.67
C PRO A 163 26.43 35.54 23.10
N LEU A 164 26.81 34.51 23.89
CA LEU A 164 27.35 34.70 25.22
C LEU A 164 28.68 35.46 25.20
N PHE A 165 29.57 35.11 24.27
CA PHE A 165 30.84 35.88 24.11
C PHE A 165 30.57 37.33 23.71
N THR A 166 29.66 37.55 22.80
CA THR A 166 29.28 38.91 22.39
C THR A 166 28.73 39.72 23.57
N GLN A 167 27.90 39.12 24.39
CA GLN A 167 27.36 39.75 25.60
C GLN A 167 28.48 40.11 26.60
N VAL A 168 29.39 39.17 26.86
CA VAL A 168 30.52 39.41 27.79
C VAL A 168 31.47 40.52 27.25
N ILE A 169 31.68 40.54 25.94
CA ILE A 169 32.49 41.60 25.31
C ILE A 169 31.81 42.97 25.50
N LEU A 170 30.52 43.06 25.21
CA LEU A 170 29.77 44.29 25.37
C LEU A 170 29.78 44.76 26.84
N ASP A 171 29.45 43.90 27.77
CA ASP A 171 29.29 44.26 29.16
C ASP A 171 30.61 44.53 29.85
N LYS A 172 31.62 43.66 29.71
CA LYS A 172 32.86 43.77 30.47
C LYS A 172 33.98 44.52 29.77
N VAL A 173 34.08 44.36 28.44
CA VAL A 173 35.16 45.02 27.69
C VAL A 173 34.77 46.44 27.33
N ILE A 174 33.61 46.66 26.75
CA ILE A 174 33.19 47.97 26.26
C ILE A 174 32.76 48.86 27.42
N VAL A 175 31.92 48.38 28.30
CA VAL A 175 31.35 49.18 29.40
C VAL A 175 32.41 49.44 30.49
N HIS A 176 33.16 48.41 30.89
CA HIS A 176 34.15 48.51 31.99
C HIS A 176 35.59 48.75 31.52
N ARG A 177 35.87 48.89 30.21
CA ARG A 177 37.18 49.11 29.59
C ARG A 177 38.27 48.13 30.10
N SER A 178 37.92 46.89 30.39
CA SER A 178 38.82 45.87 30.92
C SER A 178 39.63 45.19 29.83
N LEU A 179 40.86 45.66 29.57
CA LEU A 179 41.80 45.07 28.62
C LEU A 179 42.19 43.63 28.99
N THR A 180 42.27 43.31 30.28
CA THR A 180 42.61 42.00 30.80
C THR A 180 41.52 40.94 30.35
N THR A 181 40.26 41.32 30.45
CA THR A 181 39.15 40.46 30.02
C THR A 181 39.17 40.25 28.48
N LEU A 182 39.57 41.26 27.71
CA LEU A 182 39.68 41.13 26.25
C LEU A 182 40.76 40.09 25.87
N HIS A 183 41.92 40.10 26.53
CA HIS A 183 42.97 39.11 26.24
C HIS A 183 42.54 37.69 26.57
N VAL A 184 41.89 37.45 27.70
CA VAL A 184 41.37 36.12 28.06
C VAL A 184 40.33 35.65 27.07
N LEU A 185 39.39 36.50 26.63
CA LEU A 185 38.37 36.18 25.65
C LEU A 185 38.97 35.89 24.27
N ALA A 186 39.98 36.65 23.82
CA ALA A 186 40.67 36.43 22.56
C ALA A 186 41.35 35.04 22.53
N VAL A 187 42.06 34.68 23.59
CA VAL A 187 42.67 33.34 23.70
C VAL A 187 41.64 32.25 23.73
N ALA A 188 40.54 32.41 24.48
CA ALA A 188 39.46 31.42 24.52
C ALA A 188 38.80 31.25 23.15
N PHE A 189 38.62 32.31 22.39
CA PHE A 189 38.03 32.28 21.05
C PHE A 189 38.94 31.53 20.05
N ILE A 190 40.27 31.77 20.11
CA ILE A 190 41.25 31.08 19.26
C ILE A 190 41.27 29.57 19.57
N VAL A 191 41.12 29.17 20.83
CA VAL A 191 41.09 27.74 21.22
C VAL A 191 39.79 27.05 20.75
N MET A 192 38.68 27.81 20.61
CA MET A 192 37.39 27.27 20.18
C MET A 192 37.21 27.25 18.66
N ALA A 193 37.92 28.03 17.89
CA ALA A 193 37.89 28.10 16.44
C ALA A 193 38.67 26.96 15.79
#